data_4790788d9e14d80a63035e5ef08018b2
#
_entry.id   4790788d9e14d80a63035e5ef08018b2
#
_cell.length_a   1.000
_cell.length_b   1.000
_cell.length_c   1.000
_cell.angle_alpha   90.00
_cell.angle_beta   90.00
_cell.angle_gamma   90.00
#
_symmetry.space_group_name_H-M   'P 1'
#
loop_
_entity.id
_entity.type
_entity.pdbx_description
1 polymer ?
#
loop_
_entity_poly.entity_id
_entity_poly.type
_entity_poly.pdbx_seq_one_letter_code
_entity_poly.pdbx_strand_id
1 'polypeptide(L)' 'MDLRDLTYFETIAELGHLGRAAEKLNRSQPALTKSIQRLEESFGTKLVQRDGRRIKLTPVGEL' A
#
# COMPACT_ATOMS: atom_id res chain seq x y z
N MET A 1 2.27 -12.47 -5.15
CA MET A 1 2.91 -11.14 -5.09
C MET A 1 3.79 -10.95 -6.31
N ASP A 2 3.73 -9.82 -6.97
CA ASP A 2 4.64 -9.52 -8.06
C ASP A 2 5.32 -8.16 -7.84
N LEU A 3 6.20 -7.77 -8.78
CA LEU A 3 6.95 -6.53 -8.65
C LEU A 3 6.05 -5.30 -8.63
N ARG A 4 4.91 -5.34 -9.30
CA ARG A 4 3.98 -4.21 -9.28
C ARG A 4 3.43 -3.97 -7.88
N ASP A 5 3.16 -5.04 -7.14
CA ASP A 5 2.65 -4.90 -5.77
C ASP A 5 3.67 -4.18 -4.90
N LEU A 6 4.96 -4.50 -5.06
CA LEU A 6 6.03 -3.83 -4.31
C LEU A 6 6.16 -2.36 -4.72
N THR A 7 6.09 -2.07 -6.01
CA THR A 7 6.15 -0.70 -6.52
C THR A 7 4.98 0.12 -6.00
N TYR A 8 3.77 -0.44 -6.01
CA TYR A 8 2.59 0.25 -5.50
C TYR A 8 2.74 0.52 -4.00
N PHE A 9 3.22 -0.47 -3.25
CA PHE A 9 3.44 -0.30 -1.83
C PHE A 9 4.43 0.82 -1.52
N GLU A 10 5.54 0.87 -2.25
CA GLU A 10 6.53 1.94 -2.10
C GLU A 10 5.91 3.31 -2.31
N THR A 11 5.11 3.46 -3.36
CA THR A 11 4.46 4.75 -3.67
C THR A 11 3.46 5.12 -2.59
N ILE A 12 2.67 4.17 -2.12
CA ILE A 12 1.71 4.40 -1.05
C ILE A 12 2.43 4.82 0.23
N ALA A 13 3.52 4.14 0.57
CA ALA A 13 4.31 4.47 1.75
C ALA A 13 4.93 5.86 1.65
N GLU A 14 5.47 6.20 0.49
CA GLU A 14 6.09 7.49 0.26
C GLU A 14 5.10 8.65 0.39
N LEU A 15 3.92 8.50 -0.19
CA LEU A 15 2.92 9.56 -0.20
C LEU A 15 2.08 9.57 1.07
N GLY A 16 1.94 8.43 1.73
CA GLY A 16 1.14 8.33 2.95
C GLY A 16 -0.34 8.59 2.73
N HIS A 17 -0.82 8.48 1.49
CA HIS A 17 -2.19 8.83 1.13
C HIS A 17 -2.61 8.00 -0.08
N LEU A 18 -3.63 7.16 0.12
CA LEU A 18 -4.04 6.21 -0.91
C LEU A 18 -4.55 6.89 -2.19
N GLY A 19 -5.34 7.95 -2.03
CA GLY A 19 -5.87 8.68 -3.19
C GLY A 19 -4.78 9.29 -4.04
N ARG A 20 -3.77 9.89 -3.42
CA ARG A 20 -2.64 10.48 -4.15
C ARG A 20 -1.80 9.40 -4.83
N ALA A 21 -1.61 8.27 -4.17
CA ALA A 21 -0.89 7.16 -4.77
C ALA A 21 -1.64 6.63 -5.99
N ALA A 22 -2.96 6.52 -5.90
CA ALA A 22 -3.79 6.07 -7.01
C ALA A 22 -3.65 7.00 -8.22
N GLU A 23 -3.67 8.30 -7.98
CA GLU A 23 -3.47 9.27 -9.05
C GLU A 23 -2.09 9.15 -9.68
N LYS A 24 -1.06 9.08 -8.85
CA LYS A 24 0.32 8.98 -9.34
C LYS A 24 0.53 7.71 -10.15
N LEU A 25 -0.05 6.62 -9.73
CA LEU A 25 0.10 5.31 -10.38
C LEU A 25 -0.90 5.09 -11.51
N ASN A 26 -1.83 6.01 -11.68
CA ASN A 26 -2.91 5.88 -12.66
C ASN A 26 -3.69 4.58 -12.46
N ARG A 27 -4.04 4.31 -11.21
CA ARG A 27 -4.81 3.12 -10.80
C ARG A 27 -5.94 3.53 -9.88
N SER A 28 -6.97 2.70 -9.80
CA SER A 28 -8.07 2.96 -8.86
C SER A 28 -7.63 2.65 -7.44
N GLN A 29 -8.27 3.30 -6.46
CA GLN A 29 -7.98 2.99 -5.06
C GLN A 29 -8.29 1.53 -4.70
N PRO A 30 -9.41 0.94 -5.16
CA PRO A 30 -9.64 -0.48 -4.90
C PRO A 30 -8.55 -1.39 -5.44
N ALA A 31 -7.96 -1.04 -6.59
CA ALA A 31 -6.85 -1.83 -7.16
C ALA A 31 -5.64 -1.79 -6.23
N LEU A 32 -5.33 -0.61 -5.68
CA LEU A 32 -4.22 -0.48 -4.74
C LEU A 32 -4.50 -1.21 -3.44
N THR A 33 -5.73 -1.16 -2.96
CA THR A 33 -6.12 -1.89 -1.75
C THR A 33 -5.91 -3.38 -1.93
N LYS A 34 -6.31 -3.93 -3.08
CA LYS A 34 -6.09 -5.33 -3.36
C LYS A 34 -4.62 -5.68 -3.45
N SER A 35 -3.81 -4.79 -4.02
CA SER A 35 -2.37 -4.97 -4.11
C SER A 35 -1.75 -5.07 -2.71
N ILE A 36 -2.14 -4.17 -1.81
CA ILE A 36 -1.68 -4.21 -0.42
C ILE A 36 -2.08 -5.52 0.24
N GLN A 37 -3.33 -5.96 0.03
CA GLN A 37 -3.82 -7.21 0.62
C GLN A 37 -2.99 -8.40 0.16
N ARG A 38 -2.62 -8.45 -1.12
CA ARG A 38 -1.77 -9.53 -1.63
C ARG A 38 -0.40 -9.54 -0.94
N LEU A 39 0.18 -8.36 -0.74
CA LEU A 39 1.45 -8.27 -0.02
C LEU A 39 1.30 -8.71 1.42
N GLU A 40 0.26 -8.25 2.10
CA GLU A 40 0.03 -8.62 3.49
C GLU A 40 -0.18 -10.13 3.64
N GLU A 41 -0.88 -10.75 2.71
CA GLU A 41 -1.05 -12.20 2.70
C GLU A 41 0.29 -12.91 2.51
N SER A 42 1.13 -12.40 1.61
CA SER A 42 2.44 -12.99 1.34
C SER A 42 3.35 -12.92 2.57
N PHE A 43 3.30 -11.83 3.32
CA PHE A 43 4.12 -11.66 4.52
C PHE A 43 3.45 -12.21 5.78
N GLY A 44 2.17 -12.53 5.70
CA GLY A 44 1.42 -13.06 6.85
C GLY A 44 1.16 -12.05 7.94
N THR A 45 1.19 -10.76 7.62
CA THR A 45 1.01 -9.71 8.63
C THR A 45 0.54 -8.42 7.97
N LYS A 46 0.03 -7.51 8.76
CA LYS A 46 -0.36 -6.18 8.29
C LYS A 46 0.88 -5.33 8.06
N LEU A 47 0.91 -4.65 6.91
CA LEU A 47 2.00 -3.76 6.54
C LEU A 47 1.61 -2.30 6.66
N VAL A 48 0.33 -1.99 6.59
CA VAL A 48 -0.17 -0.62 6.68
C VAL A 48 -1.34 -0.52 7.65
N GLN A 49 -1.52 0.66 8.20
CA GLN A 49 -2.67 1.02 9.02
C GLN A 49 -3.33 2.23 8.40
N ARG A 50 -4.67 2.22 8.35
CA ARG A 50 -5.42 3.37 7.86
C ARG A 50 -5.80 4.28 9.02
N ASP A 51 -5.61 5.58 8.80
CA ASP A 51 -5.99 6.61 9.75
C ASP A 51 -6.71 7.71 8.95
N GLY A 52 -8.02 7.55 8.79
CA GLY A 52 -8.80 8.41 7.92
C GLY A 52 -8.35 8.25 6.48
N ARG A 53 -7.92 9.35 5.85
CA ARG A 53 -7.42 9.32 4.48
C ARG A 53 -5.94 9.02 4.38
N ARG A 54 -5.26 8.96 5.53
CA ARG A 54 -3.83 8.71 5.57
C ARG A 54 -3.54 7.24 5.78
N ILE A 55 -2.36 6.84 5.35
CA ILE A 55 -1.85 5.49 5.55
C ILE A 55 -0.52 5.60 6.26
N LYS A 56 -0.38 4.81 7.32
CA LYS A 56 0.89 4.69 8.05
C LYS A 56 1.40 3.27 7.90
N LEU A 57 2.70 3.13 7.89
CA LEU A 57 3.31 1.80 7.90
C LEU A 57 3.26 1.22 9.30
N THR A 58 3.04 -0.10 9.39
CA THR A 58 3.25 -0.82 10.64
C THR A 58 4.76 -0.97 10.85
N PRO A 59 5.23 -1.36 12.05
CA PRO A 59 6.66 -1.62 12.24
C PRO A 59 7.22 -2.64 11.23
N VAL A 60 6.44 -3.64 10.84
CA VAL A 60 6.88 -4.61 9.83
C VAL A 60 6.96 -3.95 8.46
N GLY A 61 6.00 -3.09 8.12
CA GLY A 61 6.00 -2.39 6.84
C GLY A 61 7.17 -1.45 6.65
N GLU A 62 7.79 -0.99 7.74
CA GLU A 62 8.95 -0.09 7.70
C GLU A 62 10.26 -0.81 7.44
N LEU A 63 10.28 -2.11 7.56
CA LEU A 63 11.46 -2.88 7.24
C LEU A 63 11.68 -2.94 5.73
#